data_93e78fcc00c07f51df43f945e8837ddb
#
_entry.id   93e78fcc00c07f51df43f945e8837ddb
#
_cell.length_a   1.000
_cell.length_b   1.000
_cell.length_c   1.000
_cell.angle_alpha   90.00
_cell.angle_beta   90.00
_cell.angle_gamma   90.00
#
_symmetry.space_group_name_H-M   'P 1'
#
loop_
_entity.id
_entity.type
_entity.pdbx_description
1 polymer ?
#
loop_
_entity_poly.entity_id
_entity_poly.type
_entity_poly.pdbx_seq_one_letter_code
_entity_poly.pdbx_strand_id
1 'polypeptide(L)' 'MDQPLQQPPIDLKNTQSVTNFDGKSVFQQGVILRKVSKFVTGTDEDGILPIPVFYDPETLKIQKDSVPRDLREELKDQIC' A
#
# COMPACT_ATOMS: atom_id res chain seq x y z
N MET A 1 -0.76 -30.29 1.50
CA MET A 1 -0.89 -29.66 1.41
C MET A 1 -1.66 -28.93 1.69
N ASP A 2 -1.85 -28.58 1.85
CA ASP A 2 -2.68 -28.00 2.10
C ASP A 2 -2.71 -26.66 1.90
N GLN A 3 -3.52 -25.91 1.87
CA GLN A 3 -3.61 -24.63 1.67
C GLN A 3 -3.50 -23.98 2.90
N PRO A 4 -2.43 -23.33 3.22
CA PRO A 4 -2.24 -22.69 4.49
C PRO A 4 -3.21 -21.57 4.72
N LEU A 5 -3.60 -20.87 3.71
CA LEU A 5 -4.52 -19.79 3.87
C LEU A 5 -5.80 -20.11 3.22
N GLN A 6 -6.71 -20.59 4.02
CA GLN A 6 -7.98 -20.91 3.50
C GLN A 6 -8.86 -19.71 3.63
N GLN A 7 -9.07 -18.99 2.57
CA GLN A 7 -9.98 -17.88 2.59
C GLN A 7 -11.37 -18.37 2.25
N PRO A 8 -12.38 -17.82 2.89
CA PRO A 8 -13.74 -18.19 2.50
C PRO A 8 -13.99 -17.74 1.08
N PRO A 9 -14.86 -18.42 0.37
CA PRO A 9 -15.19 -17.97 -0.98
C PRO A 9 -15.82 -16.59 -0.92
N ILE A 10 -15.41 -15.73 -1.82
CA ILE A 10 -15.90 -14.37 -1.88
C ILE A 10 -16.63 -14.20 -3.19
N ASP A 11 -17.87 -13.75 -3.09
CA ASP A 11 -18.66 -13.44 -4.27
C ASP A 11 -18.36 -12.01 -4.66
N LEU A 12 -17.76 -11.82 -5.80
CA LEU A 12 -17.34 -10.50 -6.24
C LEU A 12 -18.50 -9.53 -6.41
N LYS A 13 -19.70 -10.04 -6.56
CA LYS A 13 -20.87 -9.18 -6.64
C LYS A 13 -21.15 -8.48 -5.34
N ASN A 14 -20.66 -9.02 -4.24
CA ASN A 14 -20.85 -8.42 -2.92
C ASN A 14 -19.70 -7.54 -2.49
N THR A 15 -18.78 -7.25 -3.41
CA THR A 15 -17.67 -6.36 -3.12
C THR A 15 -17.90 -5.03 -3.77
N GLN A 16 -17.08 -4.07 -3.43
CA GLN A 16 -17.18 -2.74 -4.00
C GLN A 16 -15.87 -2.37 -4.66
N SER A 17 -15.95 -1.61 -5.74
CA SER A 17 -14.74 -1.13 -6.40
C SER A 17 -14.09 -0.06 -5.58
N VAL A 18 -12.77 -0.07 -5.56
CA VAL A 18 -11.99 1.03 -5.01
C VAL A 18 -11.60 1.90 -6.19
N THR A 19 -11.95 3.17 -6.14
CA THR A 19 -11.73 4.05 -7.28
C THR A 19 -10.84 5.21 -6.88
N ASN A 20 -10.20 5.79 -7.90
CA ASN A 20 -9.40 7.00 -7.72
C ASN A 20 -10.26 8.23 -8.02
N PHE A 21 -9.61 9.39 -8.10
CA PHE A 21 -10.33 10.63 -8.38
C PHE A 21 -11.08 10.62 -9.70
N ASP A 22 -10.56 9.89 -10.67
CA ASP A 22 -11.15 9.86 -12.00
C ASP A 22 -12.19 8.77 -12.15
N GLY A 23 -12.52 8.08 -11.09
CA GLY A 23 -13.51 7.02 -11.14
C GLY A 23 -12.98 5.71 -11.67
N LYS A 24 -11.68 5.60 -11.87
CA LYS A 24 -11.07 4.38 -12.38
C LYS A 24 -10.70 3.46 -11.22
N SER A 25 -10.76 2.17 -11.48
CA SER A 25 -10.55 1.18 -10.43
C SER A 25 -9.36 0.27 -10.68
N VAL A 26 -8.48 0.65 -11.60
CA VAL A 26 -7.28 -0.14 -11.87
C VAL A 26 -6.07 0.54 -11.24
N PHE A 27 -5.33 -0.22 -10.46
CA PHE A 27 -4.15 0.29 -9.77
C PHE A 27 -2.97 -0.62 -10.08
N GLN A 28 -1.76 -0.09 -9.92
CA GLN A 28 -0.55 -0.88 -10.01
C GLN A 28 0.08 -0.97 -8.64
N GLN A 29 0.85 -2.00 -8.41
CA GLN A 29 1.54 -2.17 -7.15
C GLN A 29 2.89 -1.49 -7.22
N GLY A 30 3.20 -0.72 -6.21
CA GLY A 30 4.49 -0.06 -6.06
C GLY A 30 5.00 -0.23 -4.65
N VAL A 31 6.08 0.45 -4.33
CA VAL A 31 6.71 0.33 -3.02
C VAL A 31 7.12 1.70 -2.54
N ILE A 32 6.75 2.02 -1.30
CA ILE A 32 7.28 3.19 -0.63
C ILE A 32 8.51 2.73 0.14
N LEU A 33 9.60 3.48 0.03
CA LEU A 33 10.81 3.15 0.78
C LEU A 33 10.94 4.10 1.96
N ARG A 34 11.08 3.54 3.15
CA ARG A 34 11.28 4.32 4.36
C ARG A 34 12.68 4.02 4.89
N LYS A 35 13.35 5.05 5.35
CA LYS A 35 14.67 4.89 5.93
C LYS A 35 14.51 4.69 7.43
N VAL A 36 15.15 3.66 7.96
CA VAL A 36 15.08 3.34 9.38
C VAL A 36 16.45 3.56 9.97
N SER A 37 16.51 4.36 11.03
CA SER A 37 17.78 4.70 11.67
C SER A 37 18.45 3.46 12.24
N LYS A 38 19.75 3.42 12.13
CA LYS A 38 20.52 2.31 12.72
C LYS A 38 20.33 2.24 14.22
N PHE A 39 19.99 3.34 14.85
CA PHE A 39 19.76 3.33 16.30
C PHE A 39 18.46 2.60 16.66
N VAL A 40 17.53 2.53 15.72
CA VAL A 40 16.30 1.80 15.95
C VAL A 40 16.51 0.31 15.70
N THR A 41 17.24 -0.03 14.65
CA THR A 41 17.42 -1.41 14.26
C THR A 41 18.55 -2.10 15.04
N GLY A 42 19.45 -1.32 15.62
CA GLY A 42 20.59 -1.90 16.33
C GLY A 42 21.67 -2.44 15.41
N THR A 43 21.71 -1.97 14.18
CA THR A 43 22.69 -2.43 13.21
C THR A 43 23.73 -1.34 13.00
N ASP A 44 24.71 -1.61 12.14
CA ASP A 44 25.79 -0.67 11.85
C ASP A 44 25.39 0.42 10.89
N GLU A 45 24.36 0.19 10.11
CA GLU A 45 23.94 1.12 9.08
C GLU A 45 22.44 1.33 9.11
N ASP A 46 22.01 2.47 8.60
CA ASP A 46 20.58 2.71 8.44
C ASP A 46 19.99 1.68 7.47
N GLY A 47 18.79 1.29 7.73
CA GLY A 47 18.12 0.33 6.89
C GLY A 47 17.07 0.96 6.01
N ILE A 48 16.59 0.19 5.05
CA ILE A 48 15.50 0.60 4.18
C ILE A 48 14.35 -0.36 4.39
N LEU A 49 13.18 0.20 4.66
CA LEU A 49 11.97 -0.59 4.87
C LEU A 49 11.05 -0.40 3.67
N PRO A 50 10.84 -1.46 2.86
CA PRO A 50 9.91 -1.34 1.74
C PRO A 50 8.48 -1.59 2.22
N ILE A 51 7.55 -0.77 1.78
CA ILE A 51 6.15 -0.89 2.12
C ILE A 51 5.36 -0.98 0.84
N PRO A 52 4.71 -2.12 0.55
CA PRO A 52 3.94 -2.25 -0.69
C PRO A 52 2.69 -1.39 -0.63
N VAL A 53 2.39 -0.72 -1.73
CA VAL A 53 1.21 0.10 -1.86
C VAL A 53 0.66 -0.07 -3.26
N PHE A 54 -0.57 0.40 -3.47
CA PHE A 54 -1.16 0.44 -4.80
C PHE A 54 -1.32 1.90 -5.21
N TYR A 55 -1.10 2.19 -6.47
CA TYR A 55 -1.17 3.55 -6.95
C TYR A 55 -1.81 3.61 -8.33
N ASP A 56 -2.36 4.79 -8.65
CA ASP A 56 -2.97 5.04 -9.93
C ASP A 56 -1.86 5.27 -10.95
N PRO A 57 -1.77 4.44 -11.99
CA PRO A 57 -0.66 4.58 -12.95
C PRO A 57 -0.70 5.86 -13.77
N GLU A 58 -1.83 6.52 -13.84
CA GLU A 58 -1.92 7.77 -14.60
C GLU A 58 -1.55 8.99 -13.79
N THR A 59 -2.02 9.06 -12.56
CA THR A 59 -1.76 10.23 -11.73
C THR A 59 -0.63 10.01 -10.76
N LEU A 60 -0.23 8.77 -10.56
CA LEU A 60 0.79 8.35 -9.60
C LEU A 60 0.37 8.64 -8.15
N LYS A 61 -0.93 8.81 -7.92
CA LYS A 61 -1.45 8.98 -6.57
C LYS A 61 -1.65 7.62 -5.93
N ILE A 62 -1.35 7.53 -4.65
CA ILE A 62 -1.38 6.27 -3.92
C ILE A 62 -2.78 6.03 -3.38
N GLN A 63 -3.23 4.78 -3.47
CA GLN A 63 -4.52 4.41 -2.95
C GLN A 63 -4.47 4.46 -1.42
N LYS A 64 -5.39 5.20 -0.83
CA LYS A 64 -5.33 5.55 0.59
C LYS A 64 -5.25 4.36 1.52
N ASP A 65 -6.07 3.35 1.26
CA ASP A 65 -6.15 2.23 2.18
C ASP A 65 -4.90 1.34 2.14
N SER A 66 -4.06 1.48 1.11
CA SER A 66 -2.83 0.73 1.05
C SER A 66 -1.69 1.43 1.80
N VAL A 67 -1.90 2.68 2.21
CA VAL A 67 -0.89 3.44 2.95
C VAL A 67 -1.08 3.18 4.44
N PRO A 68 -0.03 2.80 5.17
CA PRO A 68 -0.16 2.65 6.61
C PRO A 68 -0.69 3.92 7.26
N ARG A 69 -1.54 3.73 8.26
CA ARG A 69 -2.19 4.87 8.90
C ARG A 69 -1.20 5.90 9.38
N ASP A 70 -0.07 5.46 9.91
CA ASP A 70 0.90 6.37 10.48
C ASP A 70 1.58 7.26 9.44
N LEU A 71 1.49 6.90 8.17
CA LEU A 71 2.12 7.66 7.10
C LEU A 71 1.13 8.49 6.30
N ARG A 72 -0.16 8.37 6.58
CA ARG A 72 -1.17 9.05 5.76
C ARG A 72 -1.06 10.56 5.84
N GLU A 73 -0.75 11.08 7.01
CA GLU A 73 -0.64 12.52 7.16
C GLU A 73 0.57 13.04 6.39
N GLU A 74 1.69 12.34 6.50
CA GLU A 74 2.91 12.75 5.82
C GLU A 74 2.76 12.70 4.31
N LEU A 75 2.01 11.71 3.82
CA LEU A 75 1.88 11.47 2.38
C LEU A 75 0.57 12.00 1.81
N LYS A 76 -0.13 12.85 2.53
CA LYS A 76 -1.49 13.23 2.15
C LYS A 76 -1.56 13.87 0.77
N ASP A 77 -0.51 14.54 0.32
CA ASP A 77 -0.51 15.15 -1.00
C ASP A 77 -0.30 14.15 -2.12
N GLN A 78 0.07 12.92 -1.79
CA GLN A 78 0.32 11.87 -2.77
C GLN A 78 -0.77 10.81 -2.77
N ILE A 79 -1.80 10.98 -1.96
CA ILE A 79 -2.86 9.99 -1.82
C ILE A 79 -4.09 10.45 -2.59
N CYS A 80 -4.73 9.52 -3.26
CA CYS A 80 -6.00 9.80 -3.93
C CYS A 80 -7.21 9.40 -3.09
#